data_33f6ab1040766525e1deb08b7832c766
#
_entry.id   33f6ab1040766525e1deb08b7832c766
#
_cell.length_a   1.000
_cell.length_b   1.000
_cell.length_c   1.000
_cell.angle_alpha   90.00
_cell.angle_beta   90.00
_cell.angle_gamma   90.00
#
_symmetry.space_group_name_H-M   'P 1'
#
loop_
_entity.id
_entity.type
_entity.pdbx_description
1 polymer ?
#
loop_
_entity_poly.entity_id
_entity_poly.type
_entity_poly.pdbx_seq_one_letter_code
_entity_poly.pdbx_strand_id
1 'polypeptide(L)'
;MTVKYNLLIAAALFSASSAMAGDFSLGAGAVFNESPYKGYNENTTAVPLISYEGDNFYVRQTTGGWILWKDSKNEISLTASWMPLHFDPDDNDDHQMKHLDERKASAFLGGAYYRHEKWGSLKFAVSGDAMDESGGVVGEISYFRPIRMERLTLTPSVGIFYSDESYNDYYYGVSGSESRRSGLDEYTAGDSWTPYVGLAAKYQLTQNLYLNASAVYTVLPDDVKNSPMIDRDDSFALMTGLTWRF
;
A
#
# COMPACT_ATOMS: atom_id res chain seq x y z
N MET A 1 -11.49 4.74 -21.77
CA MET A 1 -11.72 3.69 -20.77
C MET A 1 -10.56 3.79 -19.77
N THR A 2 -10.72 4.66 -18.81
CA THR A 2 -9.65 5.01 -17.83
C THR A 2 -9.70 3.95 -16.73
N VAL A 3 -8.61 3.25 -16.52
CA VAL A 3 -8.48 2.24 -15.45
C VAL A 3 -8.32 2.98 -14.14
N LYS A 4 -9.30 2.88 -13.28
CA LYS A 4 -9.38 3.57 -11.99
C LYS A 4 -8.59 2.78 -10.93
N TYR A 5 -7.64 3.43 -10.27
CA TYR A 5 -6.80 2.82 -9.24
C TYR A 5 -7.03 3.52 -7.89
N ASN A 6 -7.93 3.03 -7.08
CA ASN A 6 -8.05 3.39 -5.67
C ASN A 6 -7.37 2.31 -4.82
N LEU A 7 -6.07 2.42 -4.55
CA LEU A 7 -5.33 1.42 -3.77
C LEU A 7 -4.73 2.06 -2.51
N LEU A 8 -5.49 2.02 -1.43
CA LEU A 8 -4.95 2.24 -0.09
C LEU A 8 -4.23 0.96 0.41
N ILE A 9 -2.94 1.08 0.71
CA ILE A 9 -2.12 0.14 1.54
C ILE A 9 -2.11 -1.38 1.15
N ALA A 10 -2.59 -1.80 0.00
CA ALA A 10 -2.44 -3.21 -0.42
C ALA A 10 -0.97 -3.62 -0.73
N ALA A 11 -0.03 -2.68 -0.73
CA ALA A 11 1.36 -2.90 -1.13
C ALA A 11 2.23 -3.64 -0.09
N ALA A 12 1.81 -3.73 1.18
CA ALA A 12 2.69 -4.18 2.27
C ALA A 12 2.84 -5.70 2.44
N LEU A 13 2.04 -6.54 1.81
CA LEU A 13 1.86 -7.92 2.27
C LEU A 13 2.60 -9.02 1.52
N PHE A 14 3.36 -8.76 0.46
CA PHE A 14 4.06 -9.83 -0.27
C PHE A 14 5.56 -9.96 -0.01
N SER A 15 6.06 -9.46 1.10
CA SER A 15 7.49 -9.54 1.43
C SER A 15 7.97 -10.91 1.96
N ALA A 16 7.20 -11.97 1.78
CA ALA A 16 7.61 -13.30 2.20
C ALA A 16 8.06 -14.19 1.02
N SER A 17 8.93 -13.70 0.15
CA SER A 17 9.65 -14.56 -0.77
C SER A 17 10.94 -15.05 -0.10
N SER A 18 11.09 -16.36 -0.04
CA SER A 18 12.34 -17.01 0.36
C SER A 18 13.45 -16.56 -0.60
N ALA A 19 14.53 -16.06 -0.03
CA ALA A 19 15.75 -15.71 -0.77
C ALA A 19 16.27 -16.92 -1.55
N MET A 20 16.01 -16.93 -2.85
CA MET A 20 16.76 -17.69 -3.84
C MET A 20 17.14 -16.70 -4.93
N ALA A 21 18.42 -16.65 -5.28
CA ALA A 21 18.96 -15.77 -6.30
C ALA A 21 18.19 -15.91 -7.62
N GLY A 22 17.62 -14.80 -8.12
CA GLY A 22 17.03 -14.74 -9.44
C GLY A 22 15.58 -15.24 -9.61
N ASP A 23 14.78 -15.32 -8.55
CA ASP A 23 13.37 -15.72 -8.65
C ASP A 23 12.51 -14.61 -9.29
N PHE A 24 12.06 -14.83 -10.52
CA PHE A 24 11.12 -13.95 -11.21
C PHE A 24 9.72 -14.58 -11.27
N SER A 25 8.71 -13.81 -10.93
CA SER A 25 7.30 -14.21 -11.04
C SER A 25 6.49 -13.12 -11.73
N LEU A 26 5.61 -13.54 -12.63
CA LEU A 26 4.69 -12.67 -13.36
C LEU A 26 3.28 -13.25 -13.33
N GLY A 27 2.30 -12.39 -13.20
CA GLY A 27 0.92 -12.81 -13.16
C GLY A 27 -0.08 -11.66 -13.26
N ALA A 28 -1.32 -11.99 -12.98
CA ALA A 28 -2.42 -11.04 -12.92
C ALA A 28 -3.35 -11.36 -11.75
N GLY A 29 -3.99 -10.34 -11.24
CA GLY A 29 -4.92 -10.44 -10.14
C GLY A 29 -5.97 -9.34 -10.17
N ALA A 30 -6.81 -9.35 -9.16
CA ALA A 30 -7.78 -8.31 -8.90
C ALA A 30 -7.65 -7.84 -7.44
N VAL A 31 -7.80 -6.55 -7.24
CA VAL A 31 -7.88 -5.91 -5.94
C VAL A 31 -9.29 -5.37 -5.78
N PHE A 32 -9.93 -5.80 -4.71
CA PHE A 32 -11.13 -5.18 -4.16
C PHE A 32 -10.68 -4.25 -3.03
N ASN A 33 -11.13 -3.01 -3.06
CA ASN A 33 -10.76 -2.01 -2.07
C ASN A 33 -11.98 -1.15 -1.72
N GLU A 34 -12.23 -1.01 -0.43
CA GLU A 34 -13.17 -0.03 0.09
C GLU A 34 -12.47 1.33 0.18
N SER A 35 -12.89 2.27 -0.66
CA SER A 35 -12.38 3.64 -0.57
C SER A 35 -12.88 4.30 0.71
N PRO A 36 -12.03 4.99 1.48
CA PRO A 36 -12.50 5.77 2.62
C PRO A 36 -13.20 7.07 2.20
N TYR A 37 -12.98 7.54 0.98
CA TYR A 37 -13.57 8.77 0.48
C TYR A 37 -15.08 8.66 0.30
N LYS A 38 -15.80 9.66 0.78
CA LYS A 38 -17.22 9.82 0.60
C LYS A 38 -17.61 9.82 -0.89
N GLY A 39 -18.71 9.14 -1.22
CA GLY A 39 -19.22 9.08 -2.60
C GLY A 39 -18.42 8.23 -3.59
N TYR A 40 -17.41 7.48 -3.14
CA TYR A 40 -16.79 6.45 -3.96
C TYR A 40 -17.47 5.10 -3.73
N ASN A 41 -17.86 4.46 -4.83
CA ASN A 41 -18.32 3.08 -4.79
C ASN A 41 -17.16 2.10 -4.65
N GLU A 42 -17.43 0.93 -4.08
CA GLU A 42 -16.47 -0.18 -4.01
C GLU A 42 -15.99 -0.55 -5.41
N ASN A 43 -14.67 -0.63 -5.59
CA ASN A 43 -14.07 -0.90 -6.89
C ASN A 43 -13.25 -2.18 -6.89
N THR A 44 -13.42 -2.96 -7.97
CA THR A 44 -12.53 -4.08 -8.27
C THR A 44 -11.65 -3.69 -9.45
N THR A 45 -10.34 -3.70 -9.23
CA THR A 45 -9.36 -3.30 -10.24
C THR A 45 -8.46 -4.48 -10.60
N ALA A 46 -8.31 -4.73 -11.91
CA ALA A 46 -7.33 -5.69 -12.40
C ALA A 46 -5.91 -5.12 -12.26
N VAL A 47 -5.00 -5.92 -11.72
CA VAL A 47 -3.60 -5.50 -11.46
C VAL A 47 -2.61 -6.53 -11.99
N PRO A 48 -1.47 -6.10 -12.55
CA PRO A 48 -0.34 -7.00 -12.80
C PRO A 48 0.30 -7.40 -11.46
N LEU A 49 0.70 -8.66 -11.36
CA LEU A 49 1.44 -9.20 -10.23
C LEU A 49 2.87 -9.49 -10.68
N ILE A 50 3.82 -8.66 -10.28
CA ILE A 50 5.22 -8.76 -10.67
C ILE A 50 6.05 -8.89 -9.41
N SER A 51 6.95 -9.89 -9.36
CA SER A 51 7.96 -9.95 -8.32
C SER A 51 9.28 -10.46 -8.88
N TYR A 52 10.36 -9.91 -8.37
CA TYR A 52 11.72 -10.32 -8.66
C TYR A 52 12.55 -10.27 -7.37
N GLU A 53 13.29 -11.32 -7.10
CA GLU A 53 14.22 -11.38 -5.97
C GLU A 53 15.61 -11.76 -6.53
N GLY A 54 16.51 -10.80 -6.53
CA GLY A 54 17.91 -10.99 -6.93
C GLY A 54 18.88 -10.70 -5.79
N ASP A 55 20.18 -10.80 -6.06
CA ASP A 55 21.23 -10.58 -5.05
C ASP A 55 21.36 -9.12 -4.64
N ASN A 56 21.22 -8.19 -5.60
CA ASN A 56 21.41 -6.75 -5.38
C ASN A 56 20.15 -5.92 -5.61
N PHE A 57 19.11 -6.50 -6.17
CA PHE A 57 17.89 -5.78 -6.56
C PHE A 57 16.67 -6.68 -6.39
N TYR A 58 15.57 -6.08 -5.96
CA TYR A 58 14.27 -6.76 -5.91
C TYR A 58 13.14 -5.89 -6.46
N VAL A 59 12.07 -6.53 -6.91
CA VAL A 59 10.75 -5.93 -7.15
C VAL A 59 9.73 -6.70 -6.34
N ARG A 60 9.09 -6.02 -5.41
CA ARG A 60 8.03 -6.55 -4.54
C ARG A 60 6.79 -5.72 -4.75
N GLN A 61 5.93 -6.15 -5.69
CA GLN A 61 4.73 -5.40 -6.13
C GLN A 61 5.04 -4.00 -6.65
N THR A 62 4.59 -2.94 -5.93
CA THR A 62 4.79 -1.54 -6.31
C THR A 62 6.12 -0.97 -5.81
N THR A 63 6.96 -1.77 -5.15
CA THR A 63 8.25 -1.33 -4.59
C THR A 63 9.40 -2.02 -5.30
N GLY A 64 10.29 -1.23 -5.89
CA GLY A 64 11.64 -1.65 -6.28
C GLY A 64 12.64 -1.33 -5.17
N GLY A 65 13.61 -2.21 -4.92
CA GLY A 65 14.63 -1.99 -3.92
C GLY A 65 16.03 -2.35 -4.42
N TRP A 66 17.01 -1.50 -4.13
CA TRP A 66 18.41 -1.78 -4.31
C TRP A 66 19.04 -2.15 -2.97
N ILE A 67 19.55 -3.39 -2.85
CA ILE A 67 20.11 -3.92 -1.62
C ILE A 67 21.52 -3.34 -1.44
N LEU A 68 21.69 -2.52 -0.40
CA LEU A 68 22.97 -1.94 -0.03
C LEU A 68 23.81 -2.90 0.80
N TRP A 69 23.13 -3.65 1.68
CA TRP A 69 23.75 -4.63 2.54
C TRP A 69 22.75 -5.71 2.95
N LYS A 70 23.22 -6.96 2.95
CA LYS A 70 22.41 -8.11 3.35
C LYS A 70 23.28 -9.17 4.00
N ASP A 71 22.81 -9.73 5.10
CA ASP A 71 23.34 -10.93 5.70
C ASP A 71 22.22 -11.97 5.98
N SER A 72 22.51 -12.99 6.76
CA SER A 72 21.51 -14.03 7.09
C SER A 72 20.29 -13.54 7.86
N LYS A 73 20.36 -12.35 8.46
CA LYS A 73 19.31 -11.80 9.32
C LYS A 73 18.86 -10.39 8.95
N ASN A 74 19.70 -9.65 8.27
CA ASN A 74 19.49 -8.23 8.03
C ASN A 74 19.52 -7.92 6.55
N GLU A 75 18.68 -6.97 6.11
CA GLU A 75 18.70 -6.41 4.78
C GLU A 75 18.49 -4.90 4.88
N ILE A 76 19.37 -4.10 4.27
CA ILE A 76 19.22 -2.65 4.12
C ILE A 76 19.14 -2.35 2.64
N SER A 77 18.14 -1.58 2.23
CA SER A 77 17.91 -1.22 0.83
C SER A 77 17.50 0.24 0.67
N LEU A 78 17.86 0.82 -0.48
CA LEU A 78 17.19 2.00 -1.03
C LEU A 78 15.94 1.52 -1.76
N THR A 79 14.86 2.26 -1.62
CA THR A 79 13.55 1.88 -2.18
C THR A 79 12.95 2.97 -3.04
N ALA A 80 12.28 2.55 -4.12
CA ALA A 80 11.38 3.37 -4.91
C ALA A 80 10.01 2.68 -4.92
N SER A 81 8.98 3.35 -4.43
CA SER A 81 7.64 2.79 -4.28
C SER A 81 6.63 3.64 -5.02
N TRP A 82 5.69 3.01 -5.73
CA TRP A 82 4.51 3.68 -6.25
C TRP A 82 3.39 3.62 -5.21
N MET A 83 2.91 4.80 -4.78
CA MET A 83 1.78 4.97 -3.88
C MET A 83 0.53 5.34 -4.70
N PRO A 84 -0.39 4.40 -4.92
CA PRO A 84 -1.50 4.60 -5.86
C PRO A 84 -2.69 5.36 -5.27
N LEU A 85 -2.58 5.89 -4.04
CA LEU A 85 -3.63 6.71 -3.46
C LEU A 85 -3.89 7.93 -4.33
N HIS A 86 -5.12 8.13 -4.73
CA HIS A 86 -5.56 9.27 -5.52
C HIS A 86 -7.03 9.56 -5.25
N PHE A 87 -7.45 10.77 -5.58
CA PHE A 87 -8.84 11.20 -5.57
C PHE A 87 -9.11 11.95 -6.89
N ASP A 88 -10.12 11.48 -7.63
CA ASP A 88 -10.59 12.11 -8.86
C ASP A 88 -12.04 12.59 -8.66
N PRO A 89 -12.29 13.92 -8.60
CA PRO A 89 -13.61 14.46 -8.41
C PRO A 89 -14.60 14.09 -9.52
N ASP A 90 -14.13 13.87 -10.76
CA ASP A 90 -14.99 13.50 -11.90
C ASP A 90 -15.54 12.08 -11.75
N ASP A 91 -14.86 11.23 -10.99
CA ASP A 91 -15.23 9.84 -10.73
C ASP A 91 -16.06 9.65 -9.45
N ASN A 92 -16.33 10.72 -8.71
CA ASN A 92 -17.08 10.70 -7.45
C ASN A 92 -18.59 10.89 -7.69
N ASP A 93 -19.45 10.23 -6.89
CA ASP A 93 -20.91 10.36 -6.99
C ASP A 93 -21.49 11.43 -6.05
N ASP A 94 -20.74 11.88 -5.02
CA ASP A 94 -21.18 12.93 -4.11
C ASP A 94 -21.03 14.32 -4.75
N HIS A 95 -22.10 15.14 -4.66
CA HIS A 95 -22.14 16.45 -5.30
C HIS A 95 -21.10 17.43 -4.74
N GLN A 96 -20.81 17.38 -3.44
CA GLN A 96 -19.84 18.28 -2.80
C GLN A 96 -18.42 17.88 -3.17
N MET A 97 -18.11 16.58 -3.19
CA MET A 97 -16.81 16.03 -3.54
C MET A 97 -16.38 16.34 -4.98
N LYS A 98 -17.33 16.47 -5.90
CA LYS A 98 -17.08 16.87 -7.30
C LYS A 98 -16.48 18.27 -7.47
N HIS A 99 -16.52 19.09 -6.44
CA HIS A 99 -15.97 20.47 -6.46
C HIS A 99 -14.61 20.58 -5.78
N LEU A 100 -14.03 19.46 -5.34
CA LEU A 100 -12.67 19.43 -4.81
C LEU A 100 -11.65 19.34 -5.95
N ASP A 101 -10.39 19.61 -5.64
CA ASP A 101 -9.29 19.43 -6.57
C ASP A 101 -8.87 17.95 -6.62
N GLU A 102 -8.31 17.52 -7.74
CA GLU A 102 -7.75 16.18 -7.92
C GLU A 102 -6.56 15.95 -6.97
N ARG A 103 -6.43 14.74 -6.43
CA ARG A 103 -5.25 14.26 -5.69
C ARG A 103 -4.60 13.14 -6.49
N LYS A 104 -3.36 13.31 -6.89
CA LYS A 104 -2.66 12.37 -7.76
C LYS A 104 -1.88 11.34 -6.95
N ALA A 105 -1.77 10.14 -7.51
CA ALA A 105 -0.82 9.15 -7.04
C ALA A 105 0.62 9.63 -7.24
N SER A 106 1.54 9.20 -6.36
CA SER A 106 2.93 9.65 -6.42
C SER A 106 3.93 8.51 -6.23
N ALA A 107 5.17 8.73 -6.68
CA ALA A 107 6.31 7.87 -6.40
C ALA A 107 7.04 8.38 -5.15
N PHE A 108 7.47 7.44 -4.29
CA PHE A 108 8.19 7.72 -3.06
C PHE A 108 9.58 7.08 -3.11
N LEU A 109 10.61 7.84 -2.73
CA LEU A 109 11.99 7.36 -2.61
C LEU A 109 12.41 7.33 -1.15
N GLY A 110 13.11 6.28 -0.75
CA GLY A 110 13.50 6.14 0.65
C GLY A 110 14.41 4.96 0.93
N GLY A 111 14.28 4.43 2.13
CA GLY A 111 15.04 3.28 2.57
C GLY A 111 14.20 2.31 3.40
N ALA A 112 14.62 1.05 3.41
CA ALA A 112 14.03 0.02 4.23
C ALA A 112 15.11 -0.82 4.92
N TYR A 113 14.79 -1.24 6.15
CA TYR A 113 15.57 -2.20 6.91
C TYR A 113 14.67 -3.36 7.31
N TYR A 114 15.15 -4.56 7.03
CA TYR A 114 14.51 -5.81 7.44
C TYR A 114 15.38 -6.56 8.43
N ARG A 115 14.76 -7.05 9.49
CA ARG A 115 15.37 -7.98 10.45
C ARG A 115 14.62 -9.29 10.42
N HIS A 116 15.31 -10.36 10.03
CA HIS A 116 14.77 -11.72 9.95
C HIS A 116 15.26 -12.55 11.12
N GLU A 117 14.33 -13.11 11.88
CA GLU A 117 14.60 -13.98 13.01
C GLU A 117 13.74 -15.26 12.94
N LYS A 118 14.03 -16.26 13.76
CA LYS A 118 13.25 -17.50 13.80
C LYS A 118 11.78 -17.30 14.20
N TRP A 119 11.50 -16.25 14.96
CA TRP A 119 10.16 -15.91 15.41
C TRP A 119 9.37 -15.08 14.41
N GLY A 120 10.01 -14.52 13.38
CA GLY A 120 9.39 -13.68 12.35
C GLY A 120 10.33 -12.62 11.82
N SER A 121 9.77 -11.64 11.11
CA SER A 121 10.53 -10.54 10.52
C SER A 121 9.95 -9.20 10.95
N LEU A 122 10.84 -8.23 11.17
CA LEU A 122 10.51 -6.82 11.36
C LEU A 122 10.93 -6.04 10.10
N LYS A 123 10.11 -5.09 9.70
CA LYS A 123 10.40 -4.11 8.65
C LYS A 123 10.32 -2.72 9.25
N PHE A 124 11.27 -1.88 8.91
CA PHE A 124 11.28 -0.44 9.15
C PHE A 124 11.51 0.23 7.80
N ALA A 125 10.66 1.16 7.41
CA ALA A 125 10.82 1.90 6.18
C ALA A 125 10.48 3.37 6.37
N VAL A 126 11.15 4.24 5.61
CA VAL A 126 10.84 5.67 5.53
C VAL A 126 11.08 6.12 4.10
N SER A 127 10.17 6.94 3.57
CA SER A 127 10.30 7.49 2.22
C SER A 127 9.60 8.84 2.10
N GLY A 128 10.11 9.68 1.21
CA GLY A 128 9.53 10.98 0.86
C GLY A 128 9.00 10.99 -0.56
N ASP A 129 8.01 11.83 -0.79
CA ASP A 129 7.44 12.08 -2.11
C ASP A 129 8.52 12.58 -3.07
N ALA A 130 8.66 11.90 -4.21
CA ALA A 130 9.68 12.21 -5.21
C ALA A 130 9.11 12.93 -6.45
N MET A 131 7.79 13.06 -6.54
CA MET A 131 7.12 13.73 -7.65
C MET A 131 6.57 15.11 -7.25
N ASP A 132 6.74 15.50 -5.98
CA ASP A 132 6.30 16.80 -5.43
C ASP A 132 4.77 16.99 -5.54
N GLU A 133 4.00 15.91 -5.46
CA GLU A 133 2.54 16.01 -5.45
C GLU A 133 2.05 16.37 -4.03
N SER A 134 2.43 15.61 -3.01
CA SER A 134 2.12 15.89 -1.60
C SER A 134 3.26 16.60 -0.87
N GLY A 135 4.51 16.43 -1.33
CA GLY A 135 5.71 16.87 -0.62
C GLY A 135 5.92 16.15 0.72
N GLY A 136 5.15 15.08 0.98
CA GLY A 136 5.07 14.44 2.28
C GLY A 136 6.09 13.33 2.51
N VAL A 137 6.22 12.94 3.78
CA VAL A 137 7.05 11.83 4.25
C VAL A 137 6.17 10.77 4.88
N VAL A 138 6.46 9.50 4.55
CA VAL A 138 5.75 8.35 5.11
C VAL A 138 6.72 7.37 5.74
N GLY A 139 6.25 6.60 6.72
CA GLY A 139 7.03 5.58 7.40
C GLY A 139 6.21 4.32 7.67
N GLU A 140 6.87 3.20 7.87
CA GLU A 140 6.21 1.94 8.23
C GLU A 140 7.06 1.14 9.21
N ILE A 141 6.41 0.64 10.25
CA ILE A 141 6.95 -0.40 11.12
C ILE A 141 5.99 -1.57 11.06
N SER A 142 6.50 -2.75 10.68
CA SER A 142 5.65 -3.93 10.62
C SER A 142 6.37 -5.19 11.07
N TYR A 143 5.57 -6.11 11.59
CA TYR A 143 5.96 -7.48 11.91
C TYR A 143 5.18 -8.44 11.04
N PHE A 144 5.84 -9.44 10.49
CA PHE A 144 5.21 -10.51 9.74
C PHE A 144 5.92 -11.85 9.96
N ARG A 145 5.15 -12.93 9.85
CA ARG A 145 5.68 -14.28 10.06
C ARG A 145 5.16 -15.26 9.02
N PRO A 146 5.97 -15.68 8.04
CA PRO A 146 5.61 -16.74 7.11
C PRO A 146 5.50 -18.10 7.82
N ILE A 147 4.33 -18.73 7.75
CA ILE A 147 4.03 -20.07 8.24
C ILE A 147 3.93 -20.98 7.02
N ARG A 148 4.91 -21.85 6.84
CA ARG A 148 5.00 -22.74 5.68
C ARG A 148 4.41 -24.11 6.00
N MET A 149 3.49 -24.55 5.13
CA MET A 149 2.84 -25.85 5.18
C MET A 149 2.92 -26.42 3.77
N GLU A 150 3.48 -27.59 3.54
CA GLU A 150 3.66 -28.22 2.21
C GLU A 150 3.50 -27.29 0.98
N ARG A 151 2.25 -27.05 0.55
CA ARG A 151 1.90 -26.22 -0.62
C ARG A 151 1.36 -24.83 -0.27
N LEU A 152 1.13 -24.53 1.01
CA LEU A 152 0.53 -23.29 1.47
C LEU A 152 1.53 -22.53 2.35
N THR A 153 1.71 -21.25 2.06
CA THR A 153 2.36 -20.31 2.97
C THR A 153 1.33 -19.28 3.42
N LEU A 154 1.11 -19.18 4.72
CA LEU A 154 0.31 -18.12 5.34
C LEU A 154 1.26 -17.11 5.98
N THR A 155 1.00 -15.82 5.77
CA THR A 155 1.82 -14.76 6.34
C THR A 155 0.91 -13.74 7.04
N PRO A 156 0.59 -13.95 8.33
CA PRO A 156 0.01 -12.91 9.14
C PRO A 156 0.99 -11.75 9.32
N SER A 157 0.45 -10.55 9.40
CA SER A 157 1.19 -9.32 9.64
C SER A 157 0.41 -8.36 10.53
N VAL A 158 1.14 -7.51 11.21
CA VAL A 158 0.64 -6.35 11.94
C VAL A 158 1.63 -5.21 11.76
N GLY A 159 1.14 -4.00 11.61
CA GLY A 159 2.01 -2.85 11.42
C GLY A 159 1.32 -1.55 11.73
N ILE A 160 2.11 -0.49 11.64
CA ILE A 160 1.66 0.88 11.77
C ILE A 160 2.33 1.70 10.67
N PHE A 161 1.53 2.49 9.97
CA PHE A 161 1.97 3.39 8.92
C PHE A 161 1.91 4.81 9.45
N TYR A 162 3.00 5.55 9.31
CA TYR A 162 3.11 6.97 9.61
C TYR A 162 2.96 7.78 8.34
N SER A 163 2.21 8.86 8.42
CA SER A 163 2.13 9.89 7.39
C SER A 163 2.22 11.27 8.04
N ASP A 164 3.06 12.14 7.49
CA ASP A 164 3.20 13.51 8.00
C ASP A 164 2.02 14.41 7.58
N GLU A 165 1.97 15.61 8.15
CA GLU A 165 0.97 16.62 7.87
C GLU A 165 0.87 16.93 6.36
N SER A 166 2.00 17.07 5.65
CA SER A 166 2.00 17.38 4.22
C SER A 166 1.30 16.30 3.39
N TYR A 167 1.60 15.02 3.69
CA TYR A 167 0.94 13.89 3.05
C TYR A 167 -0.56 13.87 3.34
N ASN A 168 -0.93 13.98 4.62
CA ASN A 168 -2.33 13.90 5.03
C ASN A 168 -3.15 15.08 4.54
N ASP A 169 -2.62 16.30 4.62
CA ASP A 169 -3.33 17.49 4.15
C ASP A 169 -3.54 17.46 2.64
N TYR A 170 -2.57 16.96 1.87
CA TYR A 170 -2.75 16.77 0.44
C TYR A 170 -3.89 15.80 0.10
N TYR A 171 -3.94 14.64 0.76
CA TYR A 171 -4.95 13.62 0.42
C TYR A 171 -6.29 13.82 1.11
N TYR A 172 -6.32 14.40 2.29
CA TYR A 172 -7.52 14.48 3.14
C TYR A 172 -7.90 15.91 3.56
N GLY A 173 -7.08 16.90 3.25
CA GLY A 173 -7.36 18.30 3.53
C GLY A 173 -8.43 18.87 2.61
N VAL A 174 -9.12 19.92 3.11
CA VAL A 174 -10.05 20.75 2.34
C VAL A 174 -9.63 22.21 2.50
N SER A 175 -9.06 22.79 1.46
CA SER A 175 -8.61 24.18 1.46
C SER A 175 -9.79 25.15 1.53
N GLY A 176 -9.54 26.41 1.96
CA GLY A 176 -10.57 27.44 1.98
C GLY A 176 -11.17 27.77 0.60
N SER A 177 -10.47 27.51 -0.50
CA SER A 177 -11.01 27.62 -1.86
C SER A 177 -11.94 26.47 -2.20
N GLU A 178 -11.60 25.26 -1.83
CA GLU A 178 -12.41 24.05 -2.02
C GLU A 178 -13.69 24.12 -1.14
N SER A 179 -13.54 24.54 0.12
CA SER A 179 -14.68 24.74 1.04
C SER A 179 -15.73 25.67 0.43
N ARG A 180 -15.33 26.80 -0.12
CA ARG A 180 -16.26 27.75 -0.77
C ARG A 180 -16.95 27.18 -2.01
N ARG A 181 -16.28 26.29 -2.78
CA ARG A 181 -16.86 25.68 -3.99
C ARG A 181 -17.75 24.51 -3.67
N SER A 182 -17.35 23.68 -2.72
CA SER A 182 -18.02 22.42 -2.38
C SER A 182 -19.10 22.56 -1.32
N GLY A 183 -18.95 23.55 -0.42
CA GLY A 183 -19.75 23.66 0.78
C GLY A 183 -19.37 22.66 1.88
N LEU A 184 -18.24 21.97 1.74
CA LEU A 184 -17.62 21.20 2.83
C LEU A 184 -16.90 22.16 3.77
N ASP A 185 -16.76 21.77 5.04
CA ASP A 185 -15.97 22.54 6.01
C ASP A 185 -14.47 22.51 5.63
N GLU A 186 -13.79 23.63 5.89
CA GLU A 186 -12.33 23.69 5.75
C GLU A 186 -11.68 22.75 6.74
N TYR A 187 -10.69 22.00 6.28
CA TYR A 187 -10.01 20.98 7.09
C TYR A 187 -8.53 20.92 6.76
N THR A 188 -7.70 20.95 7.80
CA THR A 188 -6.26 20.69 7.72
C THR A 188 -5.97 19.40 8.48
N ALA A 189 -5.46 18.40 7.78
CA ALA A 189 -5.10 17.12 8.38
C ALA A 189 -3.69 17.17 8.95
N GLY A 190 -3.52 16.78 10.21
CA GLY A 190 -2.22 16.64 10.88
C GLY A 190 -1.49 15.35 10.54
N ASP A 191 -0.32 15.16 11.15
CA ASP A 191 0.40 13.89 11.08
C ASP A 191 -0.37 12.77 11.78
N SER A 192 -0.19 11.54 11.32
CA SER A 192 -0.96 10.43 11.85
C SER A 192 -0.25 9.08 11.82
N TRP A 193 -0.73 8.19 12.68
CA TRP A 193 -0.32 6.80 12.77
C TRP A 193 -1.49 5.89 12.50
N THR A 194 -1.41 5.12 11.43
CA THR A 194 -2.47 4.26 10.91
C THR A 194 -2.15 2.79 11.18
N PRO A 195 -2.73 2.14 12.21
CA PRO A 195 -2.51 0.74 12.48
C PRO A 195 -3.24 -0.15 11.48
N TYR A 196 -2.64 -1.29 11.16
CA TYR A 196 -3.24 -2.30 10.30
C TYR A 196 -2.91 -3.72 10.73
N VAL A 197 -3.76 -4.65 10.32
CA VAL A 197 -3.51 -6.09 10.38
C VAL A 197 -3.71 -6.69 9.00
N GLY A 198 -2.94 -7.73 8.69
CA GLY A 198 -3.00 -8.37 7.39
C GLY A 198 -2.80 -9.87 7.44
N LEU A 199 -3.28 -10.53 6.40
CA LEU A 199 -3.05 -11.95 6.16
C LEU A 199 -2.81 -12.16 4.67
N ALA A 200 -1.66 -12.73 4.31
CA ALA A 200 -1.39 -13.19 2.95
C ALA A 200 -1.33 -14.71 2.90
N ALA A 201 -1.80 -15.27 1.79
CA ALA A 201 -1.77 -16.69 1.48
C ALA A 201 -1.18 -16.90 0.10
N LYS A 202 -0.19 -17.80 -0.01
CA LYS A 202 0.38 -18.26 -1.27
C LYS A 202 0.24 -19.75 -1.35
N TYR A 203 -0.55 -20.25 -2.31
CA TYR A 203 -0.81 -21.69 -2.51
C TYR A 203 -0.18 -22.16 -3.82
N GLN A 204 0.65 -23.18 -3.75
CA GLN A 204 1.30 -23.78 -4.90
C GLN A 204 0.35 -24.75 -5.62
N LEU A 205 -0.18 -24.32 -6.77
CA LEU A 205 -1.06 -25.15 -7.61
C LEU A 205 -0.27 -26.20 -8.40
N THR A 206 0.83 -25.78 -9.01
CA THR A 206 1.79 -26.65 -9.72
C THR A 206 3.22 -26.28 -9.31
N GLN A 207 4.24 -26.84 -9.95
CA GLN A 207 5.64 -26.49 -9.66
C GLN A 207 5.91 -24.98 -9.88
N ASN A 208 5.26 -24.38 -10.86
CA ASN A 208 5.51 -22.99 -11.27
C ASN A 208 4.29 -22.05 -11.08
N LEU A 209 3.08 -22.57 -10.92
CA LEU A 209 1.86 -21.77 -10.81
C LEU A 209 1.42 -21.64 -9.34
N TYR A 210 1.18 -20.40 -8.92
CA TYR A 210 0.75 -20.05 -7.57
C TYR A 210 -0.54 -19.24 -7.58
N LEU A 211 -1.43 -19.59 -6.66
CA LEU A 211 -2.56 -18.74 -6.27
C LEU A 211 -2.12 -17.86 -5.10
N ASN A 212 -2.33 -16.57 -5.22
CA ASN A 212 -2.05 -15.59 -4.18
C ASN A 212 -3.34 -14.95 -3.73
N ALA A 213 -3.48 -14.73 -2.44
CA ALA A 213 -4.57 -13.97 -1.84
C ALA A 213 -4.02 -13.15 -0.68
N SER A 214 -4.52 -11.95 -0.45
CA SER A 214 -4.21 -11.15 0.74
C SER A 214 -5.38 -10.28 1.14
N ALA A 215 -5.52 -10.10 2.45
CA ALA A 215 -6.49 -9.20 3.05
C ALA A 215 -5.77 -8.27 4.03
N VAL A 216 -6.14 -7.00 4.03
CA VAL A 216 -5.66 -5.98 4.97
C VAL A 216 -6.85 -5.25 5.55
N TYR A 217 -6.85 -5.07 6.84
CA TYR A 217 -7.78 -4.23 7.59
C TYR A 217 -7.00 -3.10 8.27
N THR A 218 -7.45 -1.88 8.05
CA THR A 218 -6.79 -0.66 8.50
C THR A 218 -7.78 0.16 9.31
N VAL A 219 -7.37 0.64 10.48
CA VAL A 219 -8.15 1.59 11.29
C VAL A 219 -7.67 3.00 10.97
N LEU A 220 -8.59 3.86 10.54
CA LEU A 220 -8.24 5.23 10.18
C LEU A 220 -8.04 6.09 11.45
N PRO A 221 -6.96 6.87 11.54
CA PRO A 221 -6.71 7.78 12.66
C PRO A 221 -7.65 8.99 12.62
N ASP A 222 -7.75 9.70 13.75
CA ASP A 222 -8.64 10.85 13.87
C ASP A 222 -8.36 11.93 12.83
N ASP A 223 -7.08 12.20 12.54
CA ASP A 223 -6.66 13.19 11.53
C ASP A 223 -7.07 12.82 10.09
N VAL A 224 -7.44 11.59 9.83
CA VAL A 224 -7.96 11.14 8.53
C VAL A 224 -9.48 11.06 8.55
N LYS A 225 -10.05 10.33 9.52
CA LYS A 225 -11.49 10.06 9.56
C LYS A 225 -12.37 11.29 9.86
N ASN A 226 -11.80 12.34 10.52
CA ASN A 226 -12.52 13.58 10.79
C ASN A 226 -12.53 14.54 9.58
N SER A 227 -11.83 14.22 8.50
CA SER A 227 -11.91 14.98 7.26
C SER A 227 -13.34 14.92 6.69
N PRO A 228 -13.90 16.04 6.21
CA PRO A 228 -15.21 16.04 5.55
C PRO A 228 -15.21 15.27 4.20
N MET A 229 -14.03 14.86 3.70
CA MET A 229 -13.90 13.99 2.54
C MET A 229 -14.11 12.52 2.87
N ILE A 230 -14.11 12.13 4.15
CA ILE A 230 -14.11 10.75 4.63
C ILE A 230 -15.44 10.44 5.30
N ASP A 231 -15.98 9.25 5.06
CA ASP A 231 -17.24 8.79 5.68
C ASP A 231 -17.10 7.43 6.38
N ARG A 232 -15.85 6.96 6.57
CA ARG A 232 -15.55 5.67 7.20
C ARG A 232 -14.51 5.82 8.32
N ASP A 233 -14.58 4.91 9.29
CA ASP A 233 -13.60 4.80 10.39
C ASP A 233 -12.49 3.79 10.09
N ASP A 234 -12.65 2.98 9.04
CA ASP A 234 -11.75 1.91 8.65
C ASP A 234 -11.71 1.70 7.14
N SER A 235 -10.81 0.84 6.68
CA SER A 235 -10.70 0.42 5.28
C SER A 235 -10.31 -1.05 5.21
N PHE A 236 -10.89 -1.75 4.25
CA PHE A 236 -10.58 -3.14 3.95
C PHE A 236 -10.14 -3.28 2.50
N ALA A 237 -9.05 -4.01 2.29
CA ALA A 237 -8.56 -4.36 0.96
C ALA A 237 -8.39 -5.88 0.85
N LEU A 238 -8.84 -6.44 -0.27
CA LEU A 238 -8.67 -7.85 -0.63
C LEU A 238 -8.02 -7.93 -2.00
N MET A 239 -6.96 -8.73 -2.12
CA MET A 239 -6.35 -9.04 -3.41
C MET A 239 -6.34 -10.54 -3.63
N THR A 240 -6.57 -10.97 -4.88
CA THR A 240 -6.39 -12.35 -5.32
C THR A 240 -5.84 -12.39 -6.73
N GLY A 241 -5.04 -13.42 -7.06
CA GLY A 241 -4.49 -13.56 -8.40
C GLY A 241 -3.60 -14.78 -8.57
N LEU A 242 -3.19 -15.00 -9.81
CA LEU A 242 -2.31 -16.09 -10.19
C LEU A 242 -0.96 -15.55 -10.63
N THR A 243 0.12 -16.21 -10.22
CA THR A 243 1.48 -15.90 -10.66
C THR A 243 2.16 -17.15 -11.18
N TRP A 244 2.94 -16.99 -12.24
CA TRP A 244 3.84 -17.98 -12.78
C TRP A 244 5.27 -17.63 -12.38
N ARG A 245 5.97 -18.58 -11.81
CA ARG A 245 7.39 -18.48 -11.44
C ARG A 245 8.25 -19.13 -12.54
N PHE A 246 9.24 -18.42 -13.02
CA PHE A 246 10.18 -18.83 -14.08
C PHE A 246 11.44 -19.47 -13.51
#